data_bc81c0c60bafccce79d8f549482f7fc7
#
_entry.id   bc81c0c60bafccce79d8f549482f7fc7
#
_cell.length_a   1.000
_cell.length_b   1.000
_cell.length_c   1.000
_cell.angle_alpha   90.00
_cell.angle_beta   90.00
_cell.angle_gamma   90.00
#
_symmetry.space_group_name_H-M   'P 1'
#
loop_
_entity.id
_entity.type
_entity.pdbx_description
1 polymer ?
#
loop_
_entity_poly.entity_id
_entity_poly.type
_entity_poly.pdbx_seq_one_letter_code
_entity_poly.pdbx_strand_id
1 'polypeptide(L)'
;TDFDLSQHAKYSKKKIQYFDNDLNEEGKPIGNYTPFVVETSVGLDRLFLTVISLAYQEEKWTKEDGSEDSRVVMKIPAKIAPTKLAILPLLKKDGLPEIATQSMNECKSHFHCFYEEKDAIGKRYRRMDAIGTPFCVTIDHQTKEDNTVTIRYRDTMKQERIALSEVKDIVAKACC
;
A
#
# COMPACT_ATOMS: atom_id res chain seq x y z
N THR A 1 -22.55 10.57 23.10
CA THR A 1 -23.41 11.44 23.93
C THR A 1 -22.74 11.70 25.28
N ASP A 2 -23.19 12.71 26.00
CA ASP A 2 -22.76 12.99 27.38
C ASP A 2 -23.15 11.87 28.36
N PHE A 3 -24.13 11.05 27.99
CA PHE A 3 -24.57 9.91 28.77
C PHE A 3 -23.44 8.93 29.10
N ASP A 4 -22.64 8.56 28.10
CA ASP A 4 -21.56 7.58 28.26
C ASP A 4 -20.48 8.09 29.22
N LEU A 5 -20.07 9.33 29.08
CA LEU A 5 -19.10 9.96 29.99
C LEU A 5 -19.65 10.08 31.40
N SER A 6 -20.92 10.36 31.56
CA SER A 6 -21.61 10.43 32.85
C SER A 6 -21.65 9.06 33.54
N GLN A 7 -21.92 7.98 32.77
CA GLN A 7 -21.87 6.62 33.31
C GLN A 7 -20.44 6.22 33.68
N HIS A 8 -19.46 6.51 32.85
CA HIS A 8 -18.06 6.26 33.17
C HIS A 8 -17.59 7.00 34.42
N ALA A 9 -17.97 8.25 34.58
CA ALA A 9 -17.65 9.03 35.79
C ALA A 9 -18.25 8.36 37.04
N LYS A 10 -19.51 7.88 36.96
CA LYS A 10 -20.19 7.19 38.05
C LYS A 10 -19.49 5.90 38.48
N TYR A 11 -19.13 5.05 37.52
CA TYR A 11 -18.49 3.75 37.81
C TYR A 11 -17.01 3.87 38.18
N SER A 12 -16.25 4.72 37.50
CA SER A 12 -14.84 4.93 37.79
C SER A 12 -14.58 5.80 39.01
N LYS A 13 -15.59 6.49 39.52
CA LYS A 13 -15.50 7.52 40.58
C LYS A 13 -14.51 8.63 40.25
N LYS A 14 -14.26 8.86 38.93
CA LYS A 14 -13.38 9.94 38.44
C LYS A 14 -14.24 11.02 37.80
N LYS A 15 -13.82 12.27 37.99
CA LYS A 15 -14.43 13.42 37.31
C LYS A 15 -14.01 13.40 35.85
N ILE A 16 -14.97 13.15 34.93
CA ILE A 16 -14.76 13.14 33.48
C ILE A 16 -15.49 14.36 32.92
N GLN A 17 -14.83 15.51 33.04
CA GLN A 17 -15.35 16.81 32.57
C GLN A 17 -14.22 17.58 31.92
N TYR A 18 -14.57 18.36 30.90
CA TYR A 18 -13.69 19.34 30.29
C TYR A 18 -13.90 20.68 31.01
N PHE A 19 -12.83 21.44 31.18
CA PHE A 19 -12.90 22.81 31.72
C PHE A 19 -12.62 23.79 30.58
N ASP A 20 -13.55 24.69 30.35
CA ASP A 20 -13.46 25.71 29.31
C ASP A 20 -13.41 27.09 29.92
N ASN A 21 -12.43 27.89 29.50
CA ASN A 21 -12.26 29.29 29.94
C ASN A 21 -13.05 30.27 29.07
N ASP A 22 -13.59 29.80 27.94
CA ASP A 22 -14.34 30.68 27.06
C ASP A 22 -15.66 31.19 27.72
N LEU A 23 -16.15 32.29 27.22
CA LEU A 23 -17.41 32.87 27.67
C LEU A 23 -18.54 32.30 26.81
N ASN A 24 -19.67 32.00 27.46
CA ASN A 24 -20.91 31.66 26.77
C ASN A 24 -21.55 32.91 26.14
N GLU A 25 -22.67 32.74 25.45
CA GLU A 25 -23.41 33.83 24.79
C GLU A 25 -23.87 34.95 25.77
N GLU A 26 -23.95 34.65 27.07
CA GLU A 26 -24.29 35.59 28.13
C GLU A 26 -23.05 36.26 28.74
N GLY A 27 -21.85 35.99 28.22
CA GLY A 27 -20.58 36.53 28.72
C GLY A 27 -20.11 35.93 30.05
N LYS A 28 -20.63 34.76 30.45
CA LYS A 28 -20.21 34.02 31.63
C LYS A 28 -19.24 32.90 31.28
N PRO A 29 -18.23 32.56 32.11
CA PRO A 29 -17.36 31.41 31.89
C PRO A 29 -18.17 30.11 31.74
N ILE A 30 -17.85 29.32 30.74
CA ILE A 30 -18.46 28.00 30.51
C ILE A 30 -18.14 27.07 31.67
N GLY A 31 -16.88 27.06 32.11
CA GLY A 31 -16.45 26.27 33.25
C GLY A 31 -16.39 24.76 32.98
N ASN A 32 -16.71 23.96 34.00
CA ASN A 32 -16.71 22.52 33.88
C ASN A 32 -18.02 22.03 33.23
N TYR A 33 -17.90 21.22 32.18
CA TYR A 33 -19.05 20.56 31.57
C TYR A 33 -18.67 19.13 31.09
N THR A 34 -19.67 18.29 30.90
CA THR A 34 -19.51 16.98 30.28
C THR A 34 -19.71 17.15 28.78
N PRO A 35 -18.65 16.99 27.95
CA PRO A 35 -18.77 17.22 26.52
C PRO A 35 -19.63 16.15 25.83
N PHE A 36 -20.22 16.52 24.71
CA PHE A 36 -20.77 15.54 23.78
C PHE A 36 -19.62 14.80 23.10
N VAL A 37 -19.77 13.48 22.99
CA VAL A 37 -18.79 12.64 22.32
C VAL A 37 -19.35 12.19 20.98
N VAL A 38 -18.56 12.40 19.93
CA VAL A 38 -18.78 11.79 18.62
C VAL A 38 -17.81 10.64 18.49
N GLU A 39 -18.34 9.44 18.39
CA GLU A 39 -17.54 8.21 18.21
C GLU A 39 -17.82 7.64 16.82
N THR A 40 -16.73 7.41 16.07
CA THR A 40 -16.79 6.72 14.78
C THR A 40 -16.33 5.29 14.99
N SER A 41 -17.20 4.34 14.67
CA SER A 41 -16.89 2.91 14.79
C SER A 41 -16.94 2.24 13.42
N VAL A 42 -15.91 1.48 13.08
CA VAL A 42 -15.82 0.72 11.83
C VAL A 42 -15.42 -0.71 12.15
N GLY A 43 -16.20 -1.68 11.64
CA GLY A 43 -15.87 -3.11 11.75
C GLY A 43 -14.69 -3.45 10.82
N LEU A 44 -13.60 -3.99 11.38
CA LEU A 44 -12.39 -4.33 10.65
C LEU A 44 -12.66 -5.27 9.47
N ASP A 45 -13.43 -6.33 9.67
CA ASP A 45 -13.75 -7.32 8.63
C ASP A 45 -14.57 -6.70 7.49
N ARG A 46 -15.50 -5.79 7.82
CA ARG A 46 -16.28 -5.05 6.81
C ARG A 46 -15.40 -4.10 6.02
N LEU A 47 -14.47 -3.42 6.68
CA LEU A 47 -13.52 -2.54 6.00
C LEU A 47 -12.63 -3.34 5.06
N PHE A 48 -12.09 -4.47 5.53
CA PHE A 48 -11.29 -5.39 4.71
C PHE A 48 -12.06 -5.86 3.48
N LEU A 49 -13.28 -6.38 3.66
CA LEU A 49 -14.12 -6.83 2.55
C LEU A 49 -14.41 -5.71 1.55
N THR A 50 -14.68 -4.49 2.05
CA THR A 50 -14.90 -3.32 1.20
C THR A 50 -13.69 -2.99 0.36
N VAL A 51 -12.49 -2.94 0.96
CA VAL A 51 -11.23 -2.67 0.24
C VAL A 51 -10.98 -3.70 -0.85
N ILE A 52 -11.10 -4.99 -0.53
CA ILE A 52 -10.90 -6.08 -1.50
C ILE A 52 -11.91 -6.02 -2.63
N SER A 53 -13.20 -5.83 -2.32
CA SER A 53 -14.26 -5.76 -3.33
C SER A 53 -14.11 -4.58 -4.28
N LEU A 54 -13.69 -3.41 -3.79
CA LEU A 54 -13.45 -2.24 -4.62
C LEU A 54 -12.16 -2.33 -5.43
N ALA A 55 -11.15 -3.01 -4.90
CA ALA A 55 -9.86 -3.17 -5.56
C ALA A 55 -9.86 -4.23 -6.66
N TYR A 56 -10.73 -5.24 -6.58
CA TYR A 56 -10.80 -6.32 -7.57
C TYR A 56 -11.29 -5.82 -8.90
N GLN A 57 -10.53 -6.07 -9.96
CA GLN A 57 -10.90 -5.74 -11.34
C GLN A 57 -10.46 -6.83 -12.32
N GLU A 58 -11.28 -7.05 -13.33
CA GLU A 58 -10.93 -7.85 -14.50
C GLU A 58 -10.76 -6.90 -15.68
N GLU A 59 -9.55 -6.76 -16.15
CA GLU A 59 -9.23 -5.93 -17.31
C GLU A 59 -9.09 -6.79 -18.56
N LYS A 60 -9.67 -6.33 -19.65
CA LYS A 60 -9.59 -6.97 -20.98
C LYS A 60 -9.13 -5.95 -21.99
N TRP A 61 -8.28 -6.37 -22.91
CA TRP A 61 -7.82 -5.53 -24.02
C TRP A 61 -7.50 -6.38 -25.24
N THR A 62 -7.49 -5.74 -26.39
CA THR A 62 -7.07 -6.37 -27.66
C THR A 62 -5.61 -6.02 -27.90
N LYS A 63 -4.78 -7.02 -28.17
CA LYS A 63 -3.38 -6.83 -28.55
C LYS A 63 -3.27 -6.33 -30.00
N GLU A 64 -2.07 -5.88 -30.36
CA GLU A 64 -1.77 -5.42 -31.73
C GLU A 64 -2.01 -6.50 -32.80
N ASP A 65 -1.87 -7.77 -32.43
CA ASP A 65 -2.13 -8.92 -33.30
C ASP A 65 -3.62 -9.28 -33.43
N GLY A 66 -4.51 -8.50 -32.81
CA GLY A 66 -5.95 -8.73 -32.79
C GLY A 66 -6.43 -9.76 -31.77
N SER A 67 -5.54 -10.43 -31.04
CA SER A 67 -5.92 -11.37 -29.98
C SER A 67 -6.41 -10.64 -28.74
N GLU A 68 -7.41 -11.21 -28.06
CA GLU A 68 -7.85 -10.73 -26.75
C GLU A 68 -6.90 -11.23 -25.66
N ASP A 69 -6.62 -10.35 -24.71
CA ASP A 69 -5.90 -10.69 -23.48
C ASP A 69 -6.65 -10.12 -22.28
N SER A 70 -6.42 -10.69 -21.11
CA SER A 70 -7.10 -10.26 -19.87
C SER A 70 -6.20 -10.45 -18.66
N ARG A 71 -6.48 -9.68 -17.62
CA ARG A 71 -5.85 -9.90 -16.32
C ARG A 71 -6.82 -9.65 -15.18
N VAL A 72 -6.65 -10.40 -14.11
CA VAL A 72 -7.18 -10.05 -12.80
C VAL A 72 -6.17 -9.13 -12.12
N VAL A 73 -6.62 -8.03 -11.58
CA VAL A 73 -5.79 -7.08 -10.87
C VAL A 73 -6.49 -6.59 -9.60
N MET A 74 -5.73 -6.55 -8.49
CA MET A 74 -6.18 -5.92 -7.26
C MET A 74 -5.61 -4.50 -7.20
N LYS A 75 -6.42 -3.50 -7.54
CA LYS A 75 -6.01 -2.07 -7.50
C LYS A 75 -6.05 -1.50 -6.08
N ILE A 76 -5.39 -2.17 -5.17
CA ILE A 76 -5.22 -1.69 -3.80
C ILE A 76 -4.35 -0.42 -3.84
N PRO A 77 -4.75 0.68 -3.20
CA PRO A 77 -3.90 1.87 -3.12
C PRO A 77 -2.51 1.53 -2.62
N ALA A 78 -1.47 2.09 -3.25
CA ALA A 78 -0.08 1.74 -2.95
C ALA A 78 0.26 1.88 -1.46
N LYS A 79 -0.31 2.88 -0.78
CA LYS A 79 -0.13 3.12 0.66
C LYS A 79 -0.58 1.96 1.55
N ILE A 80 -1.59 1.20 1.17
CA ILE A 80 -2.13 0.09 1.97
C ILE A 80 -1.88 -1.29 1.34
N ALA A 81 -1.25 -1.36 0.16
CA ALA A 81 -0.88 -2.63 -0.46
C ALA A 81 0.06 -3.44 0.46
N PRO A 82 -0.21 -4.72 0.74
CA PRO A 82 0.61 -5.52 1.66
C PRO A 82 2.06 -5.66 1.18
N THR A 83 2.26 -5.90 -0.11
CA THR A 83 3.58 -5.94 -0.75
C THR A 83 3.73 -4.70 -1.62
N LYS A 84 4.77 -3.90 -1.38
CA LYS A 84 5.00 -2.65 -2.10
C LYS A 84 5.76 -2.87 -3.39
N LEU A 85 6.72 -3.76 -3.37
CA LEU A 85 7.68 -4.00 -4.45
C LEU A 85 7.91 -5.50 -4.65
N ALA A 86 7.83 -5.96 -5.91
CA ALA A 86 8.33 -7.26 -6.29
C ALA A 86 9.63 -7.12 -7.07
N ILE A 87 10.65 -7.91 -6.71
CA ILE A 87 11.96 -7.93 -7.38
C ILE A 87 12.10 -9.27 -8.08
N LEU A 88 12.25 -9.20 -9.41
CA LEU A 88 12.08 -10.32 -10.32
C LEU A 88 13.32 -10.45 -11.21
N PRO A 89 14.26 -11.36 -10.91
CA PRO A 89 15.37 -11.62 -11.84
C PRO A 89 14.82 -12.20 -13.14
N LEU A 90 15.23 -11.71 -14.29
CA LEU A 90 14.74 -12.16 -15.60
C LEU A 90 15.01 -13.66 -15.79
N LEU A 91 16.20 -14.12 -15.42
CA LEU A 91 16.66 -15.51 -15.49
C LEU A 91 17.22 -15.95 -14.13
N LYS A 92 17.22 -17.29 -13.92
CA LYS A 92 17.79 -17.94 -12.71
C LYS A 92 19.29 -18.21 -12.79
N LYS A 93 20.02 -17.45 -13.57
CA LYS A 93 21.43 -17.64 -13.85
C LYS A 93 22.13 -16.30 -14.09
N ASP A 94 23.40 -16.38 -14.36
CA ASP A 94 24.23 -15.23 -14.77
C ASP A 94 24.36 -14.15 -13.69
N GLY A 95 24.21 -14.49 -12.40
CA GLY A 95 24.34 -13.54 -11.28
C GLY A 95 23.13 -12.63 -11.08
N LEU A 96 22.03 -12.80 -11.85
CA LEU A 96 20.83 -11.96 -11.71
C LEU A 96 20.07 -12.22 -10.40
N PRO A 97 19.93 -13.49 -9.91
CA PRO A 97 19.31 -13.75 -8.61
C PRO A 97 20.05 -13.11 -7.43
N GLU A 98 21.38 -13.07 -7.49
CA GLU A 98 22.22 -12.47 -6.46
C GLU A 98 22.00 -10.96 -6.39
N ILE A 99 21.99 -10.26 -7.52
CA ILE A 99 21.69 -8.82 -7.60
C ILE A 99 20.27 -8.54 -7.10
N ALA A 100 19.29 -9.36 -7.51
CA ALA A 100 17.91 -9.21 -7.08
C ALA A 100 17.76 -9.42 -5.56
N THR A 101 18.46 -10.38 -4.99
CA THR A 101 18.45 -10.64 -3.54
C THR A 101 19.12 -9.49 -2.77
N GLN A 102 20.22 -8.96 -3.28
CA GLN A 102 20.87 -7.80 -2.68
C GLN A 102 19.92 -6.59 -2.70
N SER A 103 19.32 -6.28 -3.85
CA SER A 103 18.36 -5.17 -3.98
C SER A 103 17.16 -5.34 -3.05
N MET A 104 16.65 -6.57 -2.89
CA MET A 104 15.60 -6.85 -1.92
C MET A 104 16.05 -6.56 -0.49
N ASN A 105 17.28 -6.96 -0.12
CA ASN A 105 17.82 -6.73 1.22
C ASN A 105 17.96 -5.24 1.54
N GLU A 106 18.28 -4.41 0.56
CA GLU A 106 18.34 -2.95 0.71
C GLU A 106 16.96 -2.33 0.90
N CYS A 107 15.95 -2.82 0.17
CA CYS A 107 14.61 -2.28 0.22
C CYS A 107 13.77 -2.74 1.41
N LYS A 108 13.96 -3.99 1.88
CA LYS A 108 13.10 -4.62 2.92
C LYS A 108 13.11 -3.95 4.28
N SER A 109 14.11 -3.11 4.56
CA SER A 109 14.17 -2.31 5.79
C SER A 109 13.21 -1.10 5.77
N HIS A 110 12.70 -0.73 4.60
CA HIS A 110 11.82 0.42 4.38
C HIS A 110 10.37 0.02 4.11
N PHE A 111 10.16 -1.09 3.39
CA PHE A 111 8.82 -1.58 3.04
C PHE A 111 8.86 -3.08 2.70
N HIS A 112 7.69 -3.70 2.72
CA HIS A 112 7.58 -5.13 2.41
C HIS A 112 7.85 -5.40 0.92
N CYS A 113 8.86 -6.23 0.65
CA CYS A 113 9.27 -6.66 -0.68
C CYS A 113 8.98 -8.15 -0.88
N PHE A 114 8.77 -8.54 -2.13
CA PHE A 114 8.59 -9.91 -2.55
C PHE A 114 9.61 -10.28 -3.63
N TYR A 115 10.21 -11.45 -3.51
CA TYR A 115 11.12 -12.00 -4.51
C TYR A 115 10.48 -13.19 -5.20
N GLU A 116 10.56 -13.25 -6.51
CA GLU A 116 10.04 -14.37 -7.29
C GLU A 116 10.89 -14.62 -8.54
N GLU A 117 11.24 -15.88 -8.80
CA GLU A 117 12.01 -16.31 -9.97
C GLU A 117 11.38 -17.48 -10.72
N LYS A 118 10.18 -17.95 -10.29
CA LYS A 118 9.50 -19.09 -10.89
C LYS A 118 8.66 -18.66 -12.10
N ASP A 119 8.75 -19.39 -13.21
CA ASP A 119 8.05 -19.15 -14.47
C ASP A 119 8.57 -17.94 -15.28
N ALA A 120 7.98 -17.72 -16.45
CA ALA A 120 8.28 -16.58 -17.30
C ALA A 120 7.87 -15.25 -16.65
N ILE A 121 8.61 -14.16 -16.94
CA ILE A 121 8.41 -12.83 -16.34
C ILE A 121 6.97 -12.33 -16.47
N GLY A 122 6.31 -12.56 -17.61
CA GLY A 122 4.91 -12.15 -17.81
C GLY A 122 3.94 -12.83 -16.84
N LYS A 123 4.14 -14.12 -16.51
CA LYS A 123 3.34 -14.83 -15.51
C LYS A 123 3.57 -14.28 -14.10
N ARG A 124 4.82 -13.91 -13.79
CA ARG A 124 5.16 -13.28 -12.52
C ARG A 124 4.49 -11.92 -12.36
N TYR A 125 4.50 -11.08 -13.39
CA TYR A 125 3.75 -9.82 -13.37
C TYR A 125 2.27 -10.04 -13.12
N ARG A 126 1.64 -11.03 -13.77
CA ARG A 126 0.22 -11.36 -13.56
C ARG A 126 -0.07 -11.75 -12.11
N ARG A 127 0.82 -12.54 -11.48
CA ARG A 127 0.67 -12.88 -10.05
C ARG A 127 0.78 -11.66 -9.16
N MET A 128 1.72 -10.76 -9.44
CA MET A 128 1.88 -9.52 -8.68
C MET A 128 0.69 -8.59 -8.86
N ASP A 129 0.14 -8.48 -10.08
CA ASP A 129 -1.09 -7.75 -10.34
C ASP A 129 -2.27 -8.32 -9.53
N ALA A 130 -2.40 -9.66 -9.50
CA ALA A 130 -3.49 -10.35 -8.79
C ALA A 130 -3.44 -10.20 -7.27
N ILE A 131 -2.25 -10.05 -6.67
CA ILE A 131 -2.11 -9.79 -5.22
C ILE A 131 -2.01 -8.31 -4.85
N GLY A 132 -2.08 -7.42 -5.85
CA GLY A 132 -2.14 -5.98 -5.63
C GLY A 132 -0.80 -5.30 -5.40
N THR A 133 0.33 -5.90 -5.81
CA THR A 133 1.65 -5.27 -5.71
C THR A 133 1.77 -4.11 -6.69
N PRO A 134 1.98 -2.86 -6.24
CA PRO A 134 1.96 -1.69 -7.11
C PRO A 134 3.18 -1.57 -8.03
N PHE A 135 4.34 -2.09 -7.62
CA PHE A 135 5.59 -1.97 -8.36
C PHE A 135 6.27 -3.32 -8.54
N CYS A 136 6.74 -3.59 -9.76
CA CYS A 136 7.63 -4.71 -10.04
C CYS A 136 8.93 -4.20 -10.66
N VAL A 137 10.06 -4.67 -10.17
CA VAL A 137 11.38 -4.38 -10.74
C VAL A 137 11.93 -5.65 -11.35
N THR A 138 12.36 -5.57 -12.60
CA THR A 138 13.03 -6.67 -13.29
C THR A 138 14.52 -6.40 -13.38
N ILE A 139 15.29 -7.35 -12.88
CA ILE A 139 16.76 -7.42 -12.97
C ILE A 139 17.12 -8.23 -14.20
N ASP A 140 17.81 -7.66 -15.14
CA ASP A 140 18.21 -8.28 -16.42
C ASP A 140 19.71 -8.15 -16.69
N HIS A 141 20.17 -8.59 -17.87
CA HIS A 141 21.58 -8.54 -18.22
C HIS A 141 22.11 -7.11 -18.30
N GLN A 142 21.31 -6.16 -18.79
CA GLN A 142 21.69 -4.77 -18.85
C GLN A 142 21.94 -4.16 -17.46
N THR A 143 21.21 -4.66 -16.43
CA THR A 143 21.46 -4.25 -15.04
C THR A 143 22.89 -4.47 -14.60
N LYS A 144 23.58 -5.51 -15.12
CA LYS A 144 24.98 -5.80 -14.80
C LYS A 144 25.95 -4.85 -15.46
N GLU A 145 25.56 -4.22 -16.57
CA GLU A 145 26.41 -3.35 -17.36
C GLU A 145 26.31 -1.89 -16.87
N ASP A 146 25.10 -1.43 -16.60
CA ASP A 146 24.83 -0.01 -16.35
C ASP A 146 24.11 0.28 -15.02
N ASN A 147 23.88 -0.74 -14.17
CA ASN A 147 23.13 -0.63 -12.92
C ASN A 147 21.73 -0.03 -13.08
N THR A 148 21.08 -0.23 -14.22
CA THR A 148 19.69 0.17 -14.43
C THR A 148 18.76 -1.04 -14.37
N VAL A 149 17.48 -0.80 -14.10
CA VAL A 149 16.45 -1.84 -13.97
C VAL A 149 15.18 -1.39 -14.67
N THR A 150 14.35 -2.37 -15.04
CA THR A 150 13.01 -2.06 -15.55
C THR A 150 12.01 -2.03 -14.41
N ILE A 151 11.45 -0.87 -14.10
CA ILE A 151 10.31 -0.74 -13.19
C ILE A 151 9.01 -0.82 -13.98
N ARG A 152 8.04 -1.61 -13.47
CA ARG A 152 6.71 -1.73 -14.03
C ARG A 152 5.66 -1.30 -13.01
N TYR A 153 4.74 -0.45 -13.46
CA TYR A 153 3.62 0.06 -12.69
C TYR A 153 2.39 -0.81 -12.91
N ARG A 154 1.81 -1.36 -11.83
CA ARG A 154 0.62 -2.24 -11.88
C ARG A 154 -0.56 -1.58 -12.59
N ASP A 155 -0.87 -0.34 -12.27
CA ASP A 155 -2.12 0.30 -12.68
C ASP A 155 -2.14 0.66 -14.18
N THR A 156 -1.00 1.02 -14.73
CA THR A 156 -0.85 1.43 -16.14
C THR A 156 -0.21 0.37 -17.02
N MET A 157 0.40 -0.67 -16.45
CA MET A 157 1.30 -1.64 -17.09
C MET A 157 2.52 -1.01 -17.76
N LYS A 158 2.72 0.31 -17.60
CA LYS A 158 3.87 1.02 -18.16
C LYS A 158 5.16 0.49 -17.55
N GLN A 159 6.18 0.39 -18.38
CA GLN A 159 7.53 -0.01 -18.00
C GLN A 159 8.50 1.12 -18.35
N GLU A 160 9.43 1.37 -17.43
CA GLU A 160 10.46 2.41 -17.59
C GLU A 160 11.81 1.86 -17.16
N ARG A 161 12.86 2.35 -17.79
CA ARG A 161 14.23 2.06 -17.36
C ARG A 161 14.67 3.14 -16.39
N ILE A 162 15.12 2.75 -15.20
CA ILE A 162 15.57 3.65 -14.14
C ILE A 162 16.86 3.14 -13.50
N ALA A 163 17.60 4.00 -12.80
CA ALA A 163 18.75 3.55 -12.03
C ALA A 163 18.31 2.66 -10.85
N LEU A 164 19.04 1.59 -10.56
CA LEU A 164 18.74 0.69 -9.43
C LEU A 164 18.68 1.44 -8.09
N SER A 165 19.53 2.46 -7.93
CA SER A 165 19.56 3.31 -6.72
C SER A 165 18.29 4.14 -6.51
N GLU A 166 17.52 4.45 -7.56
CA GLU A 166 16.30 5.26 -7.49
C GLU A 166 15.06 4.45 -7.09
N VAL A 167 15.11 3.13 -7.22
CA VAL A 167 13.97 2.23 -6.95
C VAL A 167 13.37 2.48 -5.57
N LYS A 168 14.23 2.54 -4.54
CA LYS A 168 13.79 2.74 -3.15
C LYS A 168 13.02 4.04 -2.99
N ASP A 169 13.53 5.13 -3.52
CA ASP A 169 12.94 6.46 -3.35
C ASP A 169 11.62 6.61 -4.12
N ILE A 170 11.55 6.04 -5.33
CA ILE A 170 10.31 6.02 -6.13
C ILE A 170 9.20 5.26 -5.39
N VAL A 171 9.52 4.07 -4.87
CA VAL A 171 8.55 3.24 -4.15
C VAL A 171 8.15 3.89 -2.82
N ALA A 172 9.11 4.40 -2.05
CA ALA A 172 8.83 5.07 -0.78
C ALA A 172 7.92 6.29 -0.97
N LYS A 173 8.21 7.13 -1.96
CA LYS A 173 7.37 8.32 -2.27
C LYS A 173 5.93 7.98 -2.62
N ALA A 174 5.69 6.83 -3.26
CA ALA A 174 4.34 6.41 -3.65
C ALA A 174 3.60 5.67 -2.53
N CYS A 175 4.32 5.03 -1.60
CA CYS A 175 3.77 4.11 -0.61
C CYS A 175 3.76 4.67 0.82
N CYS A 176 4.49 5.74 1.08
CA CYS A 176 4.55 6.46 2.35
C CYS A 176 4.03 7.88 2.17
#